data_ce1028130d795dd4f4866b7d735e1d13
#
_entry.id   ce1028130d795dd4f4866b7d735e1d13
#
_cell.length_a   1.000
_cell.length_b   1.000
_cell.length_c   1.000
_cell.angle_alpha   90.00
_cell.angle_beta   90.00
_cell.angle_gamma   90.00
#
_symmetry.space_group_name_H-M   'P 1'
#
loop_
_entity.id
_entity.type
_entity.pdbx_description
1 polymer ?
#
loop_
_entity_poly.entity_id
_entity_poly.type
_entity_poly.pdbx_seq_one_letter_code
_entity_poly.pdbx_strand_id
1 'polypeptide(L)'
;KVLNALADKIPELFGGSADLAPSTNTWIVKRQAFGPDNRMGTNIHFGVREHGMGSIVNGMAYHGGVIPFGATFMVFSDYMRPPLRLAALSHLGSISVFTHDSVGVGEDGPTHQPVEQLAALRAIPNLIVLRPADANETREAWKIAIENRHRPTALALTRQALPTLDRSAFSSARGVRQGAYVLADLGEGKPQLIVMASGSEVSLIVEAGKRLASQGIAVRLVSFPSWELFAEQEQTYRDAVLPPEIELRVAVEAGVSLGWHRWVGTKGQVLGIDRFGASAPAKVVFEHLGLTVDQIEHMSLTLINSNP
;
A
#
# COMPACT_ATOMS: atom_id res chain seq x y z
N LYS A 1 1.63 7.96 -14.13
CA LYS A 1 2.59 9.11 -14.27
C LYS A 1 3.95 8.74 -13.70
N VAL A 2 4.08 8.21 -12.47
CA VAL A 2 5.38 7.91 -11.83
C VAL A 2 6.21 6.94 -12.68
N LEU A 3 5.64 5.78 -13.09
CA LEU A 3 6.32 4.80 -13.93
C LEU A 3 6.91 5.44 -15.21
N ASN A 4 6.12 6.28 -15.89
CA ASN A 4 6.57 6.95 -17.13
C ASN A 4 7.70 7.95 -16.88
N ALA A 5 7.64 8.70 -15.78
CA ALA A 5 8.73 9.62 -15.41
C ALA A 5 10.03 8.86 -15.05
N LEU A 6 9.91 7.71 -14.43
CA LEU A 6 11.05 6.82 -14.14
C LEU A 6 11.60 6.20 -15.42
N ALA A 7 10.74 5.73 -16.31
CA ALA A 7 11.14 5.14 -17.58
C ALA A 7 11.91 6.11 -18.49
N ASP A 8 11.66 7.41 -18.38
CA ASP A 8 12.45 8.45 -19.08
C ASP A 8 13.91 8.53 -18.59
N LYS A 9 14.22 8.01 -17.40
CA LYS A 9 15.54 8.05 -16.77
C LYS A 9 16.20 6.68 -16.64
N ILE A 10 15.41 5.62 -16.70
CA ILE A 10 15.85 4.24 -16.45
C ILE A 10 15.49 3.41 -17.67
N PRO A 11 16.39 3.27 -18.65
CA PRO A 11 16.13 2.50 -19.87
C PRO A 11 15.89 1.01 -19.59
N GLU A 12 16.40 0.48 -18.50
CA GLU A 12 16.32 -0.91 -18.08
C GLU A 12 14.92 -1.31 -17.58
N LEU A 13 13.99 -0.36 -17.33
CA LEU A 13 12.61 -0.68 -16.96
C LEU A 13 11.93 -1.44 -18.08
N PHE A 14 11.49 -2.66 -17.77
CA PHE A 14 10.97 -3.62 -18.75
C PHE A 14 9.79 -4.41 -18.15
N GLY A 15 8.64 -4.40 -18.76
CA GLY A 15 7.49 -5.12 -18.19
C GLY A 15 6.18 -4.75 -18.83
N GLY A 16 5.11 -5.09 -18.15
CA GLY A 16 3.77 -4.86 -18.66
C GLY A 16 2.69 -5.43 -17.75
N SER A 17 1.57 -5.84 -18.34
CA SER A 17 0.39 -6.23 -17.59
C SER A 17 -0.21 -7.54 -18.11
N ALA A 18 -0.93 -8.23 -17.22
CA ALA A 18 -1.76 -9.38 -17.56
C ALA A 18 -3.08 -8.91 -18.22
N ASP A 19 -2.96 -8.34 -19.44
CA ASP A 19 -4.06 -7.81 -20.27
C ASP A 19 -4.86 -6.65 -19.65
N LEU A 20 -4.28 -5.93 -18.68
CA LEU A 20 -4.92 -4.86 -17.92
C LEU A 20 -4.17 -3.51 -18.01
N ALA A 21 -3.29 -3.33 -19.01
CA ALA A 21 -2.43 -2.14 -19.11
C ALA A 21 -3.19 -0.80 -19.08
N PRO A 22 -4.35 -0.63 -19.72
CA PRO A 22 -5.12 0.61 -19.62
C PRO A 22 -5.65 0.88 -18.22
N SER A 23 -6.12 -0.16 -17.52
CA SER A 23 -6.71 -0.06 -16.18
C SER A 23 -5.65 0.10 -15.10
N THR A 24 -4.53 -0.60 -15.21
CA THR A 24 -3.41 -0.52 -14.25
C THR A 24 -2.52 0.69 -14.48
N ASN A 25 -2.67 1.40 -15.62
CA ASN A 25 -1.82 2.52 -16.03
C ASN A 25 -0.31 2.19 -16.06
N THR A 26 0.03 0.97 -16.48
CA THR A 26 1.40 0.45 -16.49
C THR A 26 2.05 0.38 -17.87
N TRP A 27 1.42 0.99 -18.88
CA TRP A 27 2.03 1.19 -20.19
C TRP A 27 3.05 2.32 -20.16
N ILE A 28 4.27 2.05 -20.63
CA ILE A 28 5.29 3.08 -20.81
C ILE A 28 5.04 3.76 -22.16
N VAL A 29 4.43 4.95 -22.11
CA VAL A 29 3.82 5.61 -23.29
C VAL A 29 4.81 5.86 -24.43
N LYS A 30 6.06 6.23 -24.12
CA LYS A 30 7.11 6.55 -25.12
C LYS A 30 7.80 5.31 -25.68
N ARG A 31 7.43 4.11 -25.26
CA ARG A 31 8.09 2.87 -25.63
C ARG A 31 7.11 1.93 -26.31
N GLN A 32 7.62 1.17 -27.26
CA GLN A 32 6.82 0.24 -28.03
C GLN A 32 6.68 -1.11 -27.32
N ALA A 33 5.75 -1.94 -27.81
CA ALA A 33 5.62 -3.32 -27.39
C ALA A 33 6.84 -4.15 -27.83
N PHE A 34 7.30 -5.02 -26.94
CA PHE A 34 8.25 -6.07 -27.26
C PHE A 34 7.52 -7.21 -27.99
N GLY A 35 8.07 -7.65 -29.10
CA GLY A 35 7.46 -8.74 -29.89
C GLY A 35 8.37 -9.24 -31.00
N PRO A 36 7.88 -10.17 -31.84
CA PRO A 36 8.65 -10.74 -32.93
C PRO A 36 9.20 -9.69 -33.89
N ASP A 37 8.40 -8.68 -34.17
CA ASP A 37 8.72 -7.62 -35.14
C ASP A 37 9.45 -6.42 -34.52
N ASN A 38 9.52 -6.37 -33.20
CA ASN A 38 10.19 -5.30 -32.45
C ASN A 38 10.86 -5.80 -31.19
N ARG A 39 12.14 -6.16 -31.28
CA ARG A 39 12.96 -6.63 -30.14
C ARG A 39 13.48 -5.50 -29.26
N MET A 40 13.30 -4.25 -29.67
CA MET A 40 13.71 -3.07 -28.90
C MET A 40 12.58 -2.51 -28.04
N GLY A 41 11.37 -3.00 -28.18
CA GLY A 41 10.25 -2.67 -27.32
C GLY A 41 10.50 -3.10 -25.85
N THR A 42 9.88 -2.42 -24.90
CA THR A 42 10.02 -2.73 -23.47
C THR A 42 8.69 -2.96 -22.76
N ASN A 43 7.57 -2.74 -23.45
CA ASN A 43 6.25 -3.08 -22.94
C ASN A 43 5.89 -4.51 -23.35
N ILE A 44 5.54 -5.36 -22.38
CA ILE A 44 5.14 -6.75 -22.64
C ILE A 44 3.62 -6.91 -22.47
N HIS A 45 2.99 -7.53 -23.47
CA HIS A 45 1.64 -8.06 -23.35
C HIS A 45 1.69 -9.49 -22.83
N PHE A 46 1.52 -9.68 -21.51
CA PHE A 46 1.55 -11.01 -20.91
C PHE A 46 0.28 -11.83 -21.18
N GLY A 47 -0.83 -11.18 -21.56
CA GLY A 47 -2.15 -11.78 -21.62
C GLY A 47 -2.70 -12.11 -20.24
N VAL A 48 -3.88 -12.72 -20.16
CA VAL A 48 -4.52 -13.13 -18.89
C VAL A 48 -3.77 -14.36 -18.33
N ARG A 49 -2.59 -14.12 -17.72
CA ARG A 49 -1.65 -15.17 -17.27
C ARG A 49 -0.80 -14.66 -16.10
N GLU A 50 -1.39 -14.36 -14.98
CA GLU A 50 -0.69 -13.77 -13.81
C GLU A 50 0.45 -14.67 -13.31
N HIS A 51 0.23 -15.98 -13.21
CA HIS A 51 1.27 -16.94 -12.85
C HIS A 51 2.43 -16.92 -13.85
N GLY A 52 2.10 -17.00 -15.15
CA GLY A 52 3.10 -16.94 -16.22
C GLY A 52 3.86 -15.61 -16.25
N MET A 53 3.14 -14.49 -16.10
CA MET A 53 3.71 -13.16 -15.97
C MET A 53 4.71 -13.09 -14.82
N GLY A 54 4.32 -13.50 -13.62
CA GLY A 54 5.20 -13.50 -12.46
C GLY A 54 6.43 -14.37 -12.66
N SER A 55 6.28 -15.55 -13.27
CA SER A 55 7.39 -16.45 -13.57
C SER A 55 8.37 -15.85 -14.60
N ILE A 56 7.85 -15.19 -15.64
CA ILE A 56 8.67 -14.50 -16.65
C ILE A 56 9.42 -13.32 -16.00
N VAL A 57 8.73 -12.51 -15.18
CA VAL A 57 9.35 -11.41 -14.44
C VAL A 57 10.47 -11.92 -13.53
N ASN A 58 10.25 -13.04 -12.84
CA ASN A 58 11.30 -13.67 -12.03
C ASN A 58 12.49 -14.14 -12.89
N GLY A 59 12.24 -14.75 -14.03
CA GLY A 59 13.29 -15.18 -14.97
C GLY A 59 14.14 -14.00 -15.46
N MET A 60 13.50 -12.89 -15.79
CA MET A 60 14.20 -11.65 -16.18
C MET A 60 15.01 -11.07 -15.02
N ALA A 61 14.46 -11.04 -13.81
CA ALA A 61 15.17 -10.56 -12.62
C ALA A 61 16.39 -11.44 -12.30
N TYR A 62 16.25 -12.76 -12.47
CA TYR A 62 17.34 -13.73 -12.23
C TYR A 62 18.45 -13.61 -13.28
N HIS A 63 18.08 -13.44 -14.55
CA HIS A 63 19.04 -13.24 -15.65
C HIS A 63 19.83 -11.94 -15.49
N GLY A 64 19.17 -10.89 -15.01
CA GLY A 64 19.75 -9.54 -14.90
C GLY A 64 19.66 -8.75 -16.21
N GLY A 65 20.26 -7.55 -16.21
CA GLY A 65 20.30 -6.63 -17.35
C GLY A 65 19.05 -5.75 -17.50
N VAL A 66 17.93 -6.10 -16.84
CA VAL A 66 16.71 -5.30 -16.84
C VAL A 66 16.16 -5.14 -15.41
N ILE A 67 15.28 -4.16 -15.24
CA ILE A 67 14.46 -3.98 -14.04
C ILE A 67 13.03 -4.38 -14.40
N PRO A 68 12.66 -5.65 -14.16
CA PRO A 68 11.41 -6.17 -14.66
C PRO A 68 10.25 -5.86 -13.72
N PHE A 69 9.08 -5.58 -14.31
CA PHE A 69 7.83 -5.45 -13.57
C PHE A 69 6.68 -6.18 -14.26
N GLY A 70 5.72 -6.65 -13.45
CA GLY A 70 4.45 -7.20 -13.91
C GLY A 70 3.29 -6.54 -13.18
N ALA A 71 2.17 -6.29 -13.86
CA ALA A 71 1.03 -5.60 -13.31
C ALA A 71 -0.29 -6.34 -13.54
N THR A 72 -1.14 -6.30 -12.53
CA THR A 72 -2.52 -6.80 -12.57
C THR A 72 -3.35 -6.14 -11.48
N PHE A 73 -4.65 -6.48 -11.36
CA PHE A 73 -5.44 -6.10 -10.21
C PHE A 73 -5.01 -6.88 -8.96
N MET A 74 -5.17 -6.27 -7.79
CA MET A 74 -4.68 -6.87 -6.56
C MET A 74 -5.38 -8.20 -6.21
N VAL A 75 -6.67 -8.34 -6.48
CA VAL A 75 -7.39 -9.61 -6.28
C VAL A 75 -6.74 -10.76 -7.05
N PHE A 76 -6.14 -10.50 -8.23
CA PHE A 76 -5.46 -11.51 -9.03
C PHE A 76 -4.03 -11.82 -8.56
N SER A 77 -3.57 -11.20 -7.46
CA SER A 77 -2.37 -11.66 -6.76
C SER A 77 -2.50 -13.11 -6.29
N ASP A 78 -3.73 -13.61 -6.10
CA ASP A 78 -4.00 -15.00 -5.78
C ASP A 78 -3.48 -15.96 -6.85
N TYR A 79 -3.62 -15.60 -8.13
CA TYR A 79 -3.06 -16.39 -9.25
C TYR A 79 -1.53 -16.19 -9.38
N MET A 80 -0.98 -15.12 -8.83
CA MET A 80 0.44 -14.78 -8.91
C MET A 80 1.22 -15.20 -7.66
N ARG A 81 0.54 -15.70 -6.63
CA ARG A 81 1.15 -16.02 -5.32
C ARG A 81 2.33 -16.99 -5.40
N PRO A 82 2.28 -18.12 -6.16
CA PRO A 82 3.45 -19.02 -6.24
C PRO A 82 4.70 -18.35 -6.82
N PRO A 83 4.68 -17.64 -7.94
CA PRO A 83 5.87 -16.93 -8.43
C PRO A 83 6.34 -15.82 -7.48
N LEU A 84 5.46 -15.09 -6.78
CA LEU A 84 5.87 -14.12 -5.76
C LEU A 84 6.65 -14.81 -4.62
N ARG A 85 6.15 -15.95 -4.14
CA ARG A 85 6.82 -16.72 -3.11
C ARG A 85 8.20 -17.22 -3.58
N LEU A 86 8.31 -17.68 -4.83
CA LEU A 86 9.59 -18.10 -5.41
C LEU A 86 10.56 -16.92 -5.57
N ALA A 87 10.09 -15.75 -5.99
CA ALA A 87 10.92 -14.55 -6.04
C ALA A 87 11.50 -14.19 -4.66
N ALA A 88 10.65 -14.25 -3.63
CA ALA A 88 11.04 -13.97 -2.25
C ALA A 88 12.06 -15.00 -1.71
N LEU A 89 11.84 -16.28 -1.99
CA LEU A 89 12.72 -17.37 -1.63
C LEU A 89 14.08 -17.28 -2.32
N SER A 90 14.10 -16.84 -3.58
CA SER A 90 15.28 -16.75 -4.43
C SER A 90 15.96 -15.37 -4.38
N HIS A 91 15.53 -14.48 -3.51
CA HIS A 91 16.07 -13.12 -3.35
C HIS A 91 16.12 -12.32 -4.67
N LEU A 92 15.05 -12.36 -5.47
CA LEU A 92 14.96 -11.68 -6.75
C LEU A 92 14.37 -10.29 -6.61
N GLY A 93 15.01 -9.28 -7.20
CA GLY A 93 14.52 -7.89 -7.25
C GLY A 93 13.44 -7.71 -8.34
N SER A 94 12.35 -8.47 -8.27
CA SER A 94 11.19 -8.32 -9.17
C SER A 94 10.17 -7.33 -8.62
N ILE A 95 9.47 -6.61 -9.50
CA ILE A 95 8.47 -5.62 -9.12
C ILE A 95 7.10 -6.08 -9.56
N SER A 96 6.15 -6.14 -8.61
CA SER A 96 4.75 -6.44 -8.87
C SER A 96 3.90 -5.20 -8.59
N VAL A 97 3.11 -4.78 -9.58
CA VAL A 97 2.22 -3.63 -9.45
C VAL A 97 0.78 -4.14 -9.38
N PHE A 98 0.21 -4.09 -8.19
CA PHE A 98 -1.15 -4.48 -7.92
C PHE A 98 -2.02 -3.24 -7.75
N THR A 99 -2.87 -2.96 -8.74
CA THR A 99 -3.83 -1.86 -8.65
C THR A 99 -5.19 -2.37 -8.16
N HIS A 100 -6.13 -1.46 -7.91
CA HIS A 100 -7.47 -1.86 -7.43
C HIS A 100 -7.38 -2.59 -6.07
N ASP A 101 -6.70 -1.98 -5.12
CA ASP A 101 -6.14 -2.56 -3.91
C ASP A 101 -7.15 -2.83 -2.77
N SER A 102 -8.43 -2.44 -2.94
CA SER A 102 -9.43 -2.54 -1.86
C SER A 102 -10.86 -2.61 -2.40
N VAL A 103 -11.84 -2.63 -1.52
CA VAL A 103 -13.26 -2.48 -1.83
C VAL A 103 -13.60 -1.18 -2.57
N GLY A 104 -12.66 -0.22 -2.62
CA GLY A 104 -12.73 0.98 -3.46
C GLY A 104 -12.73 0.71 -4.96
N VAL A 105 -12.60 -0.53 -5.40
CA VAL A 105 -12.90 -0.97 -6.77
C VAL A 105 -14.32 -0.59 -7.18
N GLY A 106 -15.27 -0.70 -6.27
CA GLY A 106 -16.62 -0.22 -6.48
C GLY A 106 -17.53 -1.21 -7.20
N GLU A 107 -18.13 -0.78 -8.32
CA GLU A 107 -19.23 -1.49 -9.00
C GLU A 107 -18.87 -2.88 -9.52
N ASP A 108 -17.61 -3.16 -9.81
CA ASP A 108 -17.13 -4.50 -10.22
C ASP A 108 -17.45 -5.57 -9.15
N GLY A 109 -17.61 -5.14 -7.90
CA GLY A 109 -18.14 -5.94 -6.82
C GLY A 109 -17.14 -6.93 -6.20
N PRO A 110 -17.62 -7.84 -5.33
CA PRO A 110 -16.79 -8.68 -4.47
C PRO A 110 -15.78 -9.57 -5.21
N THR A 111 -16.06 -9.96 -6.46
CA THR A 111 -15.14 -10.79 -7.26
C THR A 111 -13.86 -10.06 -7.65
N HIS A 112 -13.86 -8.72 -7.59
CA HIS A 112 -12.73 -7.87 -7.95
C HIS A 112 -12.22 -7.02 -6.78
N GLN A 113 -12.90 -7.05 -5.64
CA GLN A 113 -12.57 -6.29 -4.44
C GLN A 113 -11.68 -7.13 -3.52
N PRO A 114 -10.38 -6.83 -3.41
CA PRO A 114 -9.50 -7.52 -2.46
C PRO A 114 -9.89 -7.17 -1.03
N VAL A 115 -9.81 -8.14 -0.15
CA VAL A 115 -10.05 -8.03 1.30
C VAL A 115 -8.87 -8.65 2.05
N GLU A 116 -8.58 -9.94 1.81
CA GLU A 116 -7.52 -10.71 2.47
C GLU A 116 -6.16 -10.62 1.77
N GLN A 117 -6.09 -10.13 0.53
CA GLN A 117 -4.88 -10.18 -0.29
C GLN A 117 -3.70 -9.42 0.32
N LEU A 118 -3.93 -8.26 0.97
CA LEU A 118 -2.86 -7.54 1.68
C LEU A 118 -2.22 -8.39 2.77
N ALA A 119 -3.04 -8.97 3.65
CA ALA A 119 -2.55 -9.84 4.72
C ALA A 119 -1.86 -11.08 4.15
N ALA A 120 -2.42 -11.66 3.09
CA ALA A 120 -1.85 -12.82 2.39
C ALA A 120 -0.48 -12.52 1.77
N LEU A 121 -0.27 -11.34 1.20
CA LEU A 121 1.03 -10.90 0.67
C LEU A 121 2.04 -10.63 1.79
N ARG A 122 1.63 -9.92 2.86
CA ARG A 122 2.45 -9.67 4.05
C ARG A 122 2.88 -10.94 4.79
N ALA A 123 2.15 -12.05 4.60
CA ALA A 123 2.53 -13.36 5.14
C ALA A 123 3.66 -14.05 4.37
N ILE A 124 4.07 -13.56 3.19
CA ILE A 124 5.19 -14.11 2.42
C ILE A 124 6.50 -13.55 2.99
N PRO A 125 7.37 -14.38 3.60
CA PRO A 125 8.66 -13.91 4.09
C PRO A 125 9.47 -13.27 2.97
N ASN A 126 10.21 -12.21 3.28
CA ASN A 126 11.11 -11.53 2.34
C ASN A 126 10.43 -10.79 1.17
N LEU A 127 9.11 -10.70 1.13
CA LEU A 127 8.37 -9.83 0.21
C LEU A 127 8.17 -8.46 0.87
N ILE A 128 8.52 -7.37 0.17
CA ILE A 128 8.15 -6.02 0.61
C ILE A 128 6.79 -5.68 0.01
N VAL A 129 5.83 -5.34 0.87
CA VAL A 129 4.52 -4.83 0.45
C VAL A 129 4.46 -3.33 0.76
N LEU A 130 4.21 -2.52 -0.27
CA LEU A 130 4.10 -1.06 -0.16
C LEU A 130 2.70 -0.63 -0.58
N ARG A 131 1.96 -0.02 0.32
CA ARG A 131 0.63 0.55 0.08
C ARG A 131 0.64 2.07 0.32
N PRO A 132 1.09 2.86 -0.68
CA PRO A 132 1.27 4.30 -0.54
C PRO A 132 -0.06 5.06 -0.49
N ALA A 133 -0.07 6.16 0.28
CA ALA A 133 -1.25 6.98 0.55
C ALA A 133 -1.57 8.00 -0.54
N ASP A 134 -0.58 8.49 -1.25
CA ASP A 134 -0.71 9.56 -2.23
C ASP A 134 0.35 9.49 -3.34
N ALA A 135 0.34 10.47 -4.23
CA ALA A 135 1.33 10.55 -5.32
C ALA A 135 2.78 10.71 -4.82
N ASN A 136 3.00 11.38 -3.70
CA ASN A 136 4.32 11.58 -3.11
C ASN A 136 4.85 10.26 -2.53
N GLU A 137 4.02 9.54 -1.78
CA GLU A 137 4.38 8.21 -1.27
C GLU A 137 4.55 7.19 -2.40
N THR A 138 3.69 7.24 -3.44
CA THR A 138 3.83 6.38 -4.62
C THR A 138 5.19 6.59 -5.31
N ARG A 139 5.66 7.83 -5.39
CA ARG A 139 7.00 8.12 -5.93
C ARG A 139 8.11 7.47 -5.10
N GLU A 140 8.04 7.57 -3.78
CA GLU A 140 9.04 6.95 -2.89
C GLU A 140 8.94 5.42 -2.92
N ALA A 141 7.72 4.85 -2.97
CA ALA A 141 7.50 3.41 -3.10
C ALA A 141 8.13 2.84 -4.39
N TRP A 142 7.97 3.51 -5.52
CA TRP A 142 8.64 3.14 -6.76
C TRP A 142 10.16 3.22 -6.68
N LYS A 143 10.72 4.23 -5.99
CA LYS A 143 12.17 4.31 -5.78
C LYS A 143 12.68 3.12 -4.98
N ILE A 144 11.99 2.77 -3.89
CA ILE A 144 12.32 1.58 -3.09
C ILE A 144 12.30 0.32 -3.97
N ALA A 145 11.25 0.14 -4.76
CA ALA A 145 11.11 -1.02 -5.64
C ALA A 145 12.25 -1.13 -6.67
N ILE A 146 12.70 0.00 -7.24
CA ILE A 146 13.78 0.03 -8.22
C ILE A 146 15.15 -0.19 -7.57
N GLU A 147 15.40 0.42 -6.41
CA GLU A 147 16.67 0.32 -5.69
C GLU A 147 16.85 -1.07 -5.03
N ASN A 148 15.75 -1.72 -4.66
CA ASN A 148 15.77 -3.02 -4.02
C ASN A 148 15.91 -4.15 -5.04
N ARG A 149 17.15 -4.65 -5.18
CA ARG A 149 17.50 -5.69 -6.18
C ARG A 149 17.61 -7.11 -5.61
N HIS A 150 17.39 -7.28 -4.32
CA HIS A 150 17.66 -8.55 -3.62
C HIS A 150 16.43 -9.20 -2.99
N ARG A 151 15.25 -8.62 -3.18
CA ARG A 151 13.96 -9.21 -2.78
C ARG A 151 12.81 -8.56 -3.56
N PRO A 152 11.71 -9.28 -3.78
CA PRO A 152 10.60 -8.74 -4.55
C PRO A 152 9.87 -7.62 -3.80
N THR A 153 9.30 -6.71 -4.57
CA THR A 153 8.49 -5.61 -4.05
C THR A 153 7.11 -5.62 -4.71
N ALA A 154 6.05 -5.63 -3.91
CA ALA A 154 4.66 -5.50 -4.31
C ALA A 154 4.17 -4.08 -4.00
N LEU A 155 3.72 -3.37 -5.03
CA LEU A 155 3.10 -2.05 -4.92
C LEU A 155 1.58 -2.21 -4.96
N ALA A 156 0.88 -1.95 -3.86
CA ALA A 156 -0.57 -1.96 -3.77
C ALA A 156 -1.11 -0.54 -3.99
N LEU A 157 -1.81 -0.32 -5.11
CA LEU A 157 -2.24 0.99 -5.56
C LEU A 157 -3.75 1.05 -5.73
N THR A 158 -4.36 2.16 -5.33
CA THR A 158 -5.81 2.36 -5.42
C THR A 158 -6.29 2.54 -6.87
N ARG A 159 -7.56 2.20 -7.12
CA ARG A 159 -8.29 2.58 -8.32
C ARG A 159 -8.71 4.05 -8.29
N GLN A 160 -9.21 4.50 -7.15
CA GLN A 160 -9.75 5.83 -6.96
C GLN A 160 -8.65 6.89 -6.89
N ALA A 161 -9.00 8.13 -7.29
CA ALA A 161 -8.13 9.27 -7.10
C ALA A 161 -8.04 9.63 -5.61
N LEU A 162 -6.83 9.88 -5.13
CA LEU A 162 -6.55 10.28 -3.76
C LEU A 162 -6.04 11.72 -3.71
N PRO A 163 -6.36 12.47 -2.65
CA PRO A 163 -5.77 13.78 -2.44
C PRO A 163 -4.27 13.64 -2.19
N THR A 164 -3.48 14.52 -2.80
CA THR A 164 -2.05 14.61 -2.50
C THR A 164 -1.87 15.51 -1.29
N LEU A 165 -1.26 14.99 -0.24
CA LEU A 165 -1.05 15.72 1.00
C LEU A 165 -0.03 16.85 0.82
N ASP A 166 -0.33 18.01 1.39
CA ASP A 166 0.58 19.15 1.42
C ASP A 166 1.73 18.86 2.39
N ARG A 167 2.94 18.68 1.84
CA ARG A 167 4.12 18.35 2.62
C ARG A 167 4.77 19.56 3.32
N SER A 168 4.14 20.72 3.25
CA SER A 168 4.46 21.83 4.16
C SER A 168 3.74 21.71 5.50
N ALA A 169 2.55 21.06 5.51
CA ALA A 169 1.77 20.79 6.72
C ALA A 169 1.99 19.38 7.29
N PHE A 170 2.46 18.45 6.49
CA PHE A 170 2.68 17.05 6.84
C PHE A 170 4.13 16.63 6.58
N SER A 171 4.63 15.67 7.35
CA SER A 171 5.98 15.14 7.21
C SER A 171 6.28 14.65 5.80
N SER A 172 7.57 14.67 5.45
CA SER A 172 8.05 14.25 4.14
C SER A 172 7.69 12.80 3.82
N ALA A 173 7.22 12.53 2.59
CA ALA A 173 6.96 11.20 2.10
C ALA A 173 8.21 10.28 2.03
N ARG A 174 9.41 10.82 2.23
CA ARG A 174 10.64 10.02 2.38
C ARG A 174 10.57 9.02 3.52
N GLY A 175 9.69 9.27 4.52
CA GLY A 175 9.39 8.33 5.59
C GLY A 175 8.90 6.95 5.14
N VAL A 176 8.38 6.82 3.91
CA VAL A 176 8.03 5.52 3.30
C VAL A 176 9.20 4.54 3.33
N ARG A 177 10.44 5.03 3.25
CA ARG A 177 11.66 4.18 3.31
C ARG A 177 11.83 3.43 4.63
N GLN A 178 11.26 3.96 5.72
CA GLN A 178 11.24 3.31 7.02
C GLN A 178 10.01 2.43 7.25
N GLY A 179 9.10 2.36 6.29
CA GLY A 179 7.90 1.52 6.36
C GLY A 179 6.72 2.13 7.10
N ALA A 180 6.98 2.92 8.14
CA ALA A 180 6.00 3.78 8.83
C ALA A 180 6.69 5.04 9.33
N TYR A 181 5.94 6.13 9.43
CA TYR A 181 6.48 7.39 9.93
C TYR A 181 5.37 8.27 10.51
N VAL A 182 5.75 9.13 11.45
CA VAL A 182 4.83 10.13 12.00
C VAL A 182 4.49 11.12 10.88
N LEU A 183 3.21 11.13 10.48
CA LEU A 183 2.69 12.04 9.47
C LEU A 183 2.50 13.45 10.05
N ALA A 184 1.89 13.52 11.23
CA ALA A 184 1.71 14.73 12.01
C ALA A 184 1.34 14.39 13.45
N ASP A 185 1.66 15.28 14.38
CA ASP A 185 1.04 15.36 15.70
C ASP A 185 0.08 16.57 15.69
N LEU A 186 -1.19 16.35 16.04
CA LEU A 186 -2.26 17.35 15.99
C LEU A 186 -2.83 17.55 17.40
N GLY A 187 -3.31 18.76 17.70
CA GLY A 187 -3.78 19.15 19.04
C GLY A 187 -2.64 19.69 19.91
N GLU A 188 -2.98 20.05 21.14
CA GLU A 188 -2.01 20.62 22.10
C GLU A 188 -1.46 19.53 23.05
N GLY A 189 -0.17 19.61 23.37
CA GLY A 189 0.48 18.71 24.32
C GLY A 189 0.97 17.39 23.70
N LYS A 190 1.22 16.40 24.55
CA LYS A 190 1.66 15.07 24.13
C LYS A 190 0.49 14.27 23.57
N PRO A 191 0.66 13.56 22.44
CA PRO A 191 -0.38 12.69 21.92
C PRO A 191 -0.82 11.65 22.96
N GLN A 192 -2.11 11.53 23.16
CA GLN A 192 -2.73 10.49 24.00
C GLN A 192 -3.28 9.31 23.17
N LEU A 193 -3.33 9.48 21.87
CA LEU A 193 -3.85 8.51 20.92
C LEU A 193 -2.94 8.47 19.67
N ILE A 194 -2.73 7.30 19.11
CA ILE A 194 -2.13 7.13 17.78
C ILE A 194 -3.20 6.61 16.83
N VAL A 195 -3.38 7.27 15.69
CA VAL A 195 -4.21 6.77 14.58
C VAL A 195 -3.32 6.49 13.39
N MET A 196 -3.33 5.25 12.90
CA MET A 196 -2.45 4.82 11.83
C MET A 196 -3.24 4.20 10.67
N ALA A 197 -2.75 4.40 9.45
CA ALA A 197 -3.35 3.83 8.25
C ALA A 197 -2.33 3.62 7.14
N SER A 198 -2.67 2.80 6.16
CA SER A 198 -1.97 2.69 4.88
C SER A 198 -2.89 3.07 3.72
N GLY A 199 -2.30 3.37 2.55
CA GLY A 199 -3.08 3.61 1.33
C GLY A 199 -4.13 4.71 1.44
N SER A 200 -5.29 4.47 0.85
CA SER A 200 -6.39 5.44 0.79
C SER A 200 -6.90 5.92 2.13
N GLU A 201 -6.78 5.10 3.17
CA GLU A 201 -7.31 5.40 4.50
C GLU A 201 -6.49 6.46 5.23
N VAL A 202 -5.27 6.76 4.76
CA VAL A 202 -4.47 7.88 5.33
C VAL A 202 -5.21 9.21 5.19
N SER A 203 -5.95 9.42 4.10
CA SER A 203 -6.76 10.64 3.95
C SER A 203 -7.90 10.72 4.96
N LEU A 204 -8.49 9.57 5.33
CA LEU A 204 -9.55 9.49 6.34
C LEU A 204 -9.02 9.79 7.74
N ILE A 205 -7.86 9.23 8.11
CA ILE A 205 -7.27 9.50 9.44
C ILE A 205 -6.78 10.94 9.58
N VAL A 206 -6.36 11.57 8.49
CA VAL A 206 -6.02 13.01 8.50
C VAL A 206 -7.24 13.84 8.85
N GLU A 207 -8.39 13.57 8.27
CA GLU A 207 -9.61 14.30 8.55
C GLU A 207 -10.16 13.99 9.95
N ALA A 208 -10.18 12.73 10.36
CA ALA A 208 -10.56 12.35 11.71
C ALA A 208 -9.64 12.98 12.77
N GLY A 209 -8.33 13.00 12.53
CA GLY A 209 -7.37 13.62 13.43
C GLY A 209 -7.56 15.12 13.62
N LYS A 210 -7.92 15.85 12.55
CA LYS A 210 -8.28 17.27 12.65
C LYS A 210 -9.51 17.48 13.51
N ARG A 211 -10.54 16.64 13.36
CA ARG A 211 -11.76 16.71 14.17
C ARG A 211 -11.47 16.41 15.65
N LEU A 212 -10.67 15.36 15.92
CA LEU A 212 -10.24 15.05 17.29
C LEU A 212 -9.45 16.21 17.92
N ALA A 213 -8.51 16.79 17.17
CA ALA A 213 -7.72 17.93 17.63
C ALA A 213 -8.60 19.17 17.94
N SER A 214 -9.65 19.42 17.12
CA SER A 214 -10.60 20.50 17.38
C SER A 214 -11.43 20.31 18.66
N GLN A 215 -11.51 19.07 19.16
CA GLN A 215 -12.15 18.71 20.44
C GLN A 215 -11.16 18.67 21.60
N GLY A 216 -9.93 19.15 21.43
CA GLY A 216 -8.91 19.20 22.47
C GLY A 216 -8.14 17.88 22.69
N ILE A 217 -8.26 16.92 21.77
CA ILE A 217 -7.56 15.62 21.85
C ILE A 217 -6.25 15.71 21.08
N ALA A 218 -5.13 15.56 21.79
CA ALA A 218 -3.82 15.43 21.14
C ALA A 218 -3.67 14.05 20.51
N VAL A 219 -3.49 14.00 19.18
CA VAL A 219 -3.44 12.77 18.39
C VAL A 219 -2.22 12.73 17.48
N ARG A 220 -1.53 11.58 17.44
CA ARG A 220 -0.49 11.29 16.48
C ARG A 220 -1.07 10.55 15.28
N LEU A 221 -0.81 11.06 14.07
CA LEU A 221 -1.13 10.40 12.82
C LEU A 221 0.11 9.70 12.27
N VAL A 222 -0.04 8.43 11.91
CA VAL A 222 1.04 7.62 11.33
C VAL A 222 0.63 7.10 9.95
N SER A 223 1.41 7.42 8.92
CA SER A 223 1.33 6.70 7.65
C SER A 223 2.16 5.41 7.76
N PHE A 224 1.55 4.28 7.40
CA PHE A 224 2.12 2.94 7.58
C PHE A 224 2.14 2.14 6.28
N PRO A 225 2.86 2.58 5.25
CA PRO A 225 2.84 1.96 3.93
C PRO A 225 3.47 0.56 3.85
N SER A 226 4.38 0.16 4.77
CA SER A 226 5.01 -1.16 4.75
C SER A 226 5.34 -1.69 6.14
N TRP A 227 4.77 -2.84 6.49
CA TRP A 227 5.03 -3.50 7.76
C TRP A 227 6.43 -4.09 7.83
N GLU A 228 6.90 -4.64 6.72
CA GLU A 228 8.19 -5.32 6.60
C GLU A 228 9.32 -4.31 6.85
N LEU A 229 9.30 -3.20 6.12
CA LEU A 229 10.32 -2.15 6.26
C LEU A 229 10.31 -1.51 7.65
N PHE A 230 9.15 -1.35 8.27
CA PHE A 230 9.07 -0.81 9.63
C PHE A 230 9.57 -1.81 10.68
N ALA A 231 9.26 -3.09 10.51
CA ALA A 231 9.74 -4.14 11.42
C ALA A 231 11.27 -4.27 11.41
N GLU A 232 11.92 -3.91 10.30
CA GLU A 232 13.38 -3.94 10.12
C GLU A 232 14.09 -2.72 10.73
N GLN A 233 13.35 -1.68 11.15
CA GLN A 233 13.95 -0.51 11.77
C GLN A 233 14.47 -0.82 13.17
N GLU A 234 15.48 -0.05 13.59
CA GLU A 234 15.97 -0.08 14.96
C GLU A 234 14.85 0.20 15.96
N GLN A 235 14.92 -0.42 17.16
CA GLN A 235 13.89 -0.26 18.18
C GLN A 235 13.64 1.22 18.52
N THR A 236 14.71 2.01 18.62
CA THR A 236 14.64 3.45 18.90
C THR A 236 13.79 4.21 17.89
N TYR A 237 13.89 3.86 16.60
CA TYR A 237 13.04 4.47 15.57
C TYR A 237 11.58 4.02 15.71
N ARG A 238 11.37 2.72 15.92
CA ARG A 238 10.02 2.18 16.10
C ARG A 238 9.31 2.80 17.29
N ASP A 239 10.04 2.96 18.40
CA ASP A 239 9.51 3.61 19.61
C ASP A 239 9.27 5.11 19.40
N ALA A 240 10.08 5.79 18.59
CA ALA A 240 9.83 7.18 18.23
C ALA A 240 8.54 7.35 17.40
N VAL A 241 8.21 6.40 16.53
CA VAL A 241 6.98 6.43 15.73
C VAL A 241 5.77 5.95 16.52
N LEU A 242 5.91 4.82 17.24
CA LEU A 242 4.88 4.18 18.07
C LEU A 242 5.36 4.09 19.52
N PRO A 243 5.40 5.20 20.26
CA PRO A 243 5.87 5.22 21.64
C PRO A 243 5.16 4.18 22.50
N PRO A 244 5.90 3.35 23.26
CA PRO A 244 5.31 2.31 24.11
C PRO A 244 4.32 2.84 25.15
N GLU A 245 4.54 4.05 25.62
CA GLU A 245 3.68 4.73 26.60
C GLU A 245 2.34 5.17 26.02
N ILE A 246 2.19 5.26 24.69
CA ILE A 246 0.90 5.54 24.05
C ILE A 246 0.27 4.22 23.62
N GLU A 247 -0.48 3.62 24.54
CA GLU A 247 -1.13 2.31 24.33
C GLU A 247 -2.45 2.41 23.55
N LEU A 248 -3.09 3.60 23.55
CA LEU A 248 -4.33 3.82 22.81
C LEU A 248 -4.00 4.01 21.33
N ARG A 249 -4.31 3.02 20.51
CA ARG A 249 -3.96 3.02 19.09
C ARG A 249 -5.12 2.54 18.27
N VAL A 250 -5.39 3.21 17.15
CA VAL A 250 -6.39 2.82 16.16
C VAL A 250 -5.68 2.61 14.83
N ALA A 251 -5.85 1.43 14.23
CA ALA A 251 -5.41 1.17 12.87
C ALA A 251 -6.61 1.16 11.91
N VAL A 252 -6.44 1.71 10.72
CA VAL A 252 -7.50 1.81 9.71
C VAL A 252 -6.98 1.29 8.37
N GLU A 253 -7.59 0.23 7.84
CA GLU A 253 -7.21 -0.32 6.55
C GLU A 253 -8.40 -0.99 5.85
N ALA A 254 -8.59 -0.70 4.55
CA ALA A 254 -9.59 -1.36 3.72
C ALA A 254 -9.13 -2.78 3.33
N GLY A 255 -9.01 -3.64 4.32
CA GLY A 255 -8.61 -5.04 4.24
C GLY A 255 -8.91 -5.75 5.57
N VAL A 256 -8.65 -7.05 5.65
CA VAL A 256 -8.87 -7.80 6.89
C VAL A 256 -8.05 -7.24 8.05
N SER A 257 -8.64 -7.27 9.25
CA SER A 257 -7.99 -6.80 10.48
C SER A 257 -6.77 -7.63 10.89
N LEU A 258 -6.60 -8.80 10.28
CA LEU A 258 -5.56 -9.78 10.56
C LEU A 258 -4.16 -9.16 10.52
N GLY A 259 -3.43 -9.29 11.62
CA GLY A 259 -2.04 -8.85 11.75
C GLY A 259 -1.86 -7.43 12.30
N TRP A 260 -2.85 -6.55 12.24
CA TRP A 260 -2.77 -5.20 12.79
C TRP A 260 -2.59 -5.17 14.31
N HIS A 261 -3.02 -6.23 15.04
CA HIS A 261 -2.84 -6.36 16.49
C HIS A 261 -1.36 -6.28 16.93
N ARG A 262 -0.44 -6.65 16.04
CA ARG A 262 1.00 -6.48 16.26
C ARG A 262 1.38 -5.01 16.53
N TRP A 263 0.67 -4.07 15.92
CA TRP A 263 0.99 -2.65 15.91
C TRP A 263 0.13 -1.83 16.86
N VAL A 264 -1.15 -2.20 16.99
CA VAL A 264 -2.06 -1.51 17.90
C VAL A 264 -1.93 -1.99 19.36
N GLY A 265 -1.42 -3.21 19.59
CA GLY A 265 -1.28 -3.77 20.93
C GLY A 265 -2.62 -4.26 21.51
N THR A 266 -2.63 -4.53 22.81
CA THR A 266 -3.77 -5.14 23.52
C THR A 266 -4.89 -4.15 23.85
N LYS A 267 -4.59 -2.86 23.97
CA LYS A 267 -5.57 -1.79 24.23
C LYS A 267 -6.06 -1.12 22.94
N GLY A 268 -5.40 -1.38 21.82
CA GLY A 268 -5.76 -0.77 20.55
C GLY A 268 -6.92 -1.43 19.84
N GLN A 269 -7.41 -0.75 18.81
CA GLN A 269 -8.53 -1.21 17.98
C GLN A 269 -8.17 -1.16 16.50
N VAL A 270 -8.85 -1.97 15.68
CA VAL A 270 -8.65 -2.04 14.23
C VAL A 270 -9.98 -1.80 13.53
N LEU A 271 -10.03 -0.81 12.67
CA LEU A 271 -11.12 -0.58 11.73
C LEU A 271 -10.71 -1.22 10.39
N GLY A 272 -11.05 -2.48 10.21
CA GLY A 272 -10.79 -3.27 9.01
C GLY A 272 -12.08 -3.74 8.35
N ILE A 273 -11.93 -4.61 7.35
CA ILE A 273 -13.04 -5.25 6.63
C ILE A 273 -12.87 -6.77 6.76
N ASP A 274 -13.62 -7.41 7.67
CA ASP A 274 -13.58 -8.85 7.89
C ASP A 274 -14.76 -9.57 7.21
N ARG A 275 -15.15 -9.09 6.04
CA ARG A 275 -16.18 -9.67 5.17
C ARG A 275 -15.99 -9.23 3.73
N PHE A 276 -16.61 -9.92 2.78
CA PHE A 276 -16.61 -9.47 1.39
C PHE A 276 -17.36 -8.16 1.21
N GLY A 277 -16.94 -7.40 0.19
CA GLY A 277 -17.55 -6.13 -0.20
C GLY A 277 -18.92 -6.29 -0.88
N ALA A 278 -19.30 -5.25 -1.62
CA ALA A 278 -20.57 -5.22 -2.35
C ALA A 278 -20.41 -4.42 -3.66
N SER A 279 -21.27 -4.67 -4.65
CA SER A 279 -21.30 -3.92 -5.90
C SER A 279 -22.08 -2.63 -5.72
N ALA A 280 -21.37 -1.51 -5.62
CA ALA A 280 -21.91 -0.15 -5.54
C ALA A 280 -20.79 0.86 -5.82
N PRO A 281 -21.07 2.16 -6.03
CA PRO A 281 -20.02 3.17 -6.10
C PRO A 281 -19.10 3.12 -4.88
N ALA A 282 -17.78 3.30 -5.09
CA ALA A 282 -16.77 3.14 -4.05
C ALA A 282 -17.12 3.84 -2.73
N LYS A 283 -17.59 5.08 -2.78
CA LYS A 283 -18.00 5.85 -1.59
C LYS A 283 -19.10 5.15 -0.80
N VAL A 284 -20.11 4.64 -1.50
CA VAL A 284 -21.24 3.90 -0.88
C VAL A 284 -20.76 2.62 -0.21
N VAL A 285 -19.82 1.90 -0.85
CA VAL A 285 -19.22 0.68 -0.27
C VAL A 285 -18.45 1.03 1.00
N PHE A 286 -17.62 2.07 0.99
CA PHE A 286 -16.88 2.52 2.18
C PHE A 286 -17.82 2.91 3.32
N GLU A 287 -18.87 3.69 3.03
CA GLU A 287 -19.88 4.08 4.02
C GLU A 287 -20.61 2.85 4.61
N HIS A 288 -21.06 1.93 3.74
CA HIS A 288 -21.74 0.70 4.16
C HIS A 288 -20.87 -0.22 5.01
N LEU A 289 -19.58 -0.25 4.78
CA LEU A 289 -18.60 -1.04 5.54
C LEU A 289 -18.04 -0.30 6.76
N GLY A 290 -18.48 0.93 7.00
CA GLY A 290 -18.08 1.71 8.17
C GLY A 290 -16.69 2.32 8.08
N LEU A 291 -16.03 2.28 6.92
CA LEU A 291 -14.73 2.93 6.72
C LEU A 291 -14.92 4.42 6.44
N THR A 292 -15.30 5.15 7.47
CA THR A 292 -15.63 6.58 7.41
C THR A 292 -14.89 7.38 8.44
N VAL A 293 -14.75 8.68 8.21
CA VAL A 293 -14.18 9.63 9.17
C VAL A 293 -14.95 9.59 10.49
N ASP A 294 -16.29 9.55 10.43
CA ASP A 294 -17.16 9.52 11.61
C ASP A 294 -16.91 8.26 12.47
N GLN A 295 -16.73 7.11 11.83
CA GLN A 295 -16.45 5.86 12.54
C GLN A 295 -15.05 5.85 13.19
N ILE A 296 -14.05 6.42 12.51
CA ILE A 296 -12.70 6.58 13.06
C ILE A 296 -12.73 7.48 14.30
N GLU A 297 -13.42 8.61 14.20
CA GLU A 297 -13.61 9.56 15.29
C GLU A 297 -14.34 8.89 16.46
N HIS A 298 -15.49 8.25 16.21
CA HIS A 298 -16.26 7.56 17.23
C HIS A 298 -15.46 6.47 17.95
N MET A 299 -14.75 5.63 17.20
CA MET A 299 -13.89 4.57 17.75
C MET A 299 -12.78 5.16 18.62
N SER A 300 -12.16 6.24 18.18
CA SER A 300 -11.10 6.94 18.91
C SER A 300 -11.60 7.51 20.24
N LEU A 301 -12.73 8.19 20.23
CA LEU A 301 -13.39 8.74 21.43
C LEU A 301 -13.80 7.64 22.40
N THR A 302 -14.39 6.56 21.91
CA THR A 302 -14.78 5.41 22.72
C THR A 302 -13.58 4.79 23.41
N LEU A 303 -12.47 4.64 22.66
CA LEU A 303 -11.23 4.06 23.20
C LEU A 303 -10.65 4.93 24.32
N ILE A 304 -10.60 6.25 24.14
CA ILE A 304 -10.13 7.20 25.16
C ILE A 304 -11.03 7.14 26.42
N ASN A 305 -12.35 7.22 26.24
CA ASN A 305 -13.30 7.24 27.35
C ASN A 305 -13.32 5.94 28.16
N SER A 306 -12.96 4.82 27.54
CA SER A 306 -12.88 3.50 28.19
C SER A 306 -11.56 3.27 28.95
N ASN A 307 -10.58 4.18 28.80
CA ASN A 307 -9.25 4.10 29.41
C ASN A 307 -8.84 5.47 29.97
N PRO A 308 -9.55 5.99 30.98
CA PRO A 308 -9.35 7.31 31.53
C PRO A 308 -7.99 7.50 32.25
#